data_23b34a7937288bfe4c804fe63e8c78fd
#
_entry.id   23b34a7937288bfe4c804fe63e8c78fd
#
_cell.length_a   1.000
_cell.length_b   1.000
_cell.length_c   1.000
_cell.angle_alpha   90.00
_cell.angle_beta   90.00
_cell.angle_gamma   90.00
#
_symmetry.space_group_name_H-M   'P 1'
#
loop_
_entity.id
_entity.type
_entity.pdbx_description
1 polymer ?
#
loop_
_entity_poly.entity_id
_entity_poly.type
_entity_poly.pdbx_seq_one_letter_code
_entity_poly.pdbx_strand_id
1 'polypeptide(L)'
;MKKYFATVFARSQIRRADRFIAHPVETQQKLLSRFLAAAADTAFGREHGFGDIRTYQQYRQRVPLCTYEDLRGYIQRIAEGERDVLWPGRPAYFAKTSGTTSGTKYIPLTREGLACQVRATRDML
;
A
#
# COMPACT_ATOMS: atom_id res chain seq x y z
N MET A 1 21.25 -3.18 -30.96
CA MET A 1 19.91 -3.54 -30.45
C MET A 1 19.71 -3.22 -28.96
N LYS A 2 20.59 -3.65 -28.03
CA LYS A 2 20.41 -3.40 -26.57
C LYS A 2 20.29 -1.92 -26.20
N LYS A 3 21.08 -1.02 -26.78
CA LYS A 3 21.01 0.44 -26.52
C LYS A 3 19.67 1.07 -26.93
N TYR A 4 19.08 0.62 -28.03
CA TYR A 4 17.78 1.12 -28.49
C TYR A 4 16.65 0.76 -27.52
N PHE A 5 16.60 -0.48 -27.04
CA PHE A 5 15.62 -0.93 -26.04
C PHE A 5 15.77 -0.18 -24.71
N ALA A 6 17.00 0.04 -24.25
CA ALA A 6 17.27 0.82 -23.04
C ALA A 6 16.78 2.28 -23.18
N THR A 7 17.00 2.91 -24.35
CA THR A 7 16.53 4.28 -24.60
C THR A 7 15.00 4.38 -24.63
N VAL A 8 14.31 3.42 -25.28
CA VAL A 8 12.84 3.40 -25.33
C VAL A 8 12.27 3.18 -23.94
N PHE A 9 12.86 2.25 -23.17
CA PHE A 9 12.46 2.00 -21.78
C PHE A 9 12.63 3.25 -20.91
N ALA A 10 13.83 3.87 -20.92
CA ALA A 10 14.11 5.10 -20.17
C ALA A 10 13.13 6.23 -20.52
N ARG A 11 12.85 6.46 -21.81
CA ARG A 11 11.85 7.46 -22.24
C ARG A 11 10.44 7.15 -21.71
N SER A 12 10.05 5.89 -21.64
CA SER A 12 8.74 5.51 -21.10
C SER A 12 8.64 5.80 -19.60
N GLN A 13 9.72 5.56 -18.85
CA GLN A 13 9.79 5.86 -17.42
C GLN A 13 9.77 7.36 -17.15
N ILE A 14 10.54 8.15 -17.92
CA ILE A 14 10.54 9.61 -17.82
C ILE A 14 9.12 10.16 -18.06
N ARG A 15 8.45 9.76 -19.14
CA ARG A 15 7.08 10.21 -19.43
C ARG A 15 6.07 9.84 -18.33
N ARG A 16 6.32 8.74 -17.64
CA ARG A 16 5.49 8.31 -16.50
C ARG A 16 5.75 9.17 -15.27
N ALA A 17 7.03 9.45 -14.97
CA ALA A 17 7.44 10.36 -13.90
C ALA A 17 6.90 11.78 -14.14
N ASP A 18 7.03 12.30 -15.36
CA ASP A 18 6.54 13.64 -15.74
C ASP A 18 5.05 13.82 -15.46
N ARG A 19 4.22 12.79 -15.70
CA ARG A 19 2.79 12.85 -15.38
C ARG A 19 2.52 12.95 -13.87
N PHE A 20 3.30 12.25 -13.05
CA PHE A 20 3.17 12.35 -11.60
C PHE A 20 3.65 13.71 -11.08
N ILE A 21 4.72 14.25 -11.67
CA ILE A 21 5.27 15.56 -11.33
C ILE A 21 4.32 16.68 -11.74
N ALA A 22 3.71 16.57 -12.92
CA ALA A 22 2.78 17.58 -13.43
C ALA A 22 1.46 17.66 -12.63
N HIS A 23 0.98 16.52 -12.08
CA HIS A 23 -0.31 16.44 -11.39
C HIS A 23 -0.21 15.67 -10.07
N PRO A 24 0.61 16.12 -9.09
CA PRO A 24 0.90 15.34 -7.89
C PRO A 24 -0.34 15.16 -7.00
N VAL A 25 -1.12 16.20 -6.79
CA VAL A 25 -2.32 16.17 -5.94
C VAL A 25 -3.38 15.24 -6.51
N GLU A 26 -3.68 15.36 -7.81
CA GLU A 26 -4.65 14.48 -8.47
C GLU A 26 -4.19 13.02 -8.45
N THR A 27 -2.89 12.79 -8.63
CA THR A 27 -2.30 11.45 -8.58
C THR A 27 -2.49 10.83 -7.21
N GLN A 28 -2.22 11.57 -6.14
CA GLN A 28 -2.42 11.09 -4.77
C GLN A 28 -3.89 10.85 -4.44
N GLN A 29 -4.80 11.73 -4.88
CA GLN A 29 -6.23 11.56 -4.68
C GLN A 29 -6.75 10.29 -5.37
N LYS A 30 -6.36 10.05 -6.63
CA LYS A 30 -6.69 8.82 -7.36
C LYS A 30 -6.15 7.58 -6.68
N LEU A 31 -4.91 7.66 -6.15
CA LEU A 31 -4.29 6.54 -5.43
C LEU A 31 -5.04 6.23 -4.13
N LEU A 32 -5.36 7.25 -3.32
CA LEU A 32 -6.14 7.11 -2.10
C LEU A 32 -7.51 6.48 -2.40
N SER A 33 -8.25 7.02 -3.38
CA SER A 33 -9.57 6.49 -3.75
C SER A 33 -9.49 5.02 -4.17
N ARG A 34 -8.44 4.63 -4.91
CA ARG A 34 -8.21 3.24 -5.31
C ARG A 34 -7.93 2.33 -4.11
N PHE A 35 -7.13 2.77 -3.15
CA PHE A 35 -6.84 1.99 -1.96
C PHE A 35 -8.07 1.83 -1.07
N LEU A 36 -8.84 2.89 -0.86
CA LEU A 36 -10.08 2.86 -0.11
C LEU A 36 -11.10 1.90 -0.74
N ALA A 37 -11.29 1.99 -2.05
CA ALA A 37 -12.18 1.08 -2.78
C ALA A 37 -11.72 -0.38 -2.71
N ALA A 38 -10.43 -0.64 -2.85
CA ALA A 38 -9.89 -1.98 -2.75
C ALA A 38 -10.06 -2.59 -1.35
N ALA A 39 -9.89 -1.79 -0.30
CA ALA A 39 -9.94 -2.25 1.10
C ALA A 39 -11.32 -2.06 1.75
N ALA A 40 -12.34 -1.60 1.03
CA ALA A 40 -13.66 -1.26 1.59
C ALA A 40 -14.31 -2.44 2.34
N ASP A 41 -14.17 -3.65 1.81
CA ASP A 41 -14.77 -4.87 2.35
C ASP A 41 -13.89 -5.60 3.36
N THR A 42 -12.71 -5.07 3.69
CA THR A 42 -11.86 -5.63 4.76
C THR A 42 -12.45 -5.32 6.14
N ALA A 43 -12.00 -6.04 7.16
CA ALA A 43 -12.43 -5.77 8.54
C ALA A 43 -12.12 -4.32 8.93
N PHE A 44 -10.90 -3.86 8.70
CA PHE A 44 -10.48 -2.48 8.96
C PHE A 44 -11.25 -1.46 8.09
N GLY A 45 -11.47 -1.76 6.82
CA GLY A 45 -12.18 -0.89 5.91
C GLY A 45 -13.64 -0.68 6.29
N ARG A 46 -14.34 -1.73 6.69
CA ARG A 46 -15.73 -1.65 7.20
C ARG A 46 -15.81 -0.86 8.50
N GLU A 47 -14.90 -1.12 9.44
CA GLU A 47 -14.84 -0.43 10.73
C GLU A 47 -14.66 1.07 10.58
N HIS A 48 -13.86 1.51 9.58
CA HIS A 48 -13.59 2.92 9.32
C HIS A 48 -14.43 3.52 8.18
N GLY A 49 -15.39 2.78 7.64
CA GLY A 49 -16.30 3.26 6.60
C GLY A 49 -15.61 3.64 5.29
N PHE A 50 -14.63 2.86 4.83
CA PHE A 50 -13.87 3.15 3.61
C PHE A 50 -14.74 3.31 2.38
N GLY A 51 -15.84 2.57 2.29
CA GLY A 51 -16.78 2.66 1.18
C GLY A 51 -17.43 4.04 1.00
N ASP A 52 -17.47 4.85 2.07
CA ASP A 52 -18.13 6.16 2.08
C ASP A 52 -17.14 7.34 2.03
N ILE A 53 -15.83 7.05 2.07
CA ILE A 53 -14.80 8.09 2.02
C ILE A 53 -14.56 8.52 0.57
N ARG A 54 -14.71 9.81 0.29
CA ARG A 54 -14.49 10.41 -1.04
C ARG A 54 -13.36 11.43 -1.08
N THR A 55 -12.99 11.99 0.09
CA THR A 55 -11.97 13.04 0.19
C THR A 55 -10.92 12.71 1.23
N TYR A 56 -9.74 13.32 1.08
CA TYR A 56 -8.68 13.20 2.09
C TYR A 56 -9.10 13.73 3.47
N GLN A 57 -9.95 14.76 3.53
CA GLN A 57 -10.46 15.26 4.80
C GLN A 57 -11.35 14.22 5.51
N GLN A 58 -12.24 13.57 4.78
CA GLN A 58 -13.07 12.48 5.33
C GLN A 58 -12.20 11.32 5.82
N TYR A 59 -11.15 10.97 5.07
CA TYR A 59 -10.18 9.96 5.49
C TYR A 59 -9.53 10.31 6.81
N ARG A 60 -9.00 11.52 6.96
CA ARG A 60 -8.38 11.99 8.21
C ARG A 60 -9.33 12.02 9.41
N GLN A 61 -10.61 12.24 9.19
CA GLN A 61 -11.62 12.27 10.26
C GLN A 61 -12.02 10.89 10.73
N ARG A 62 -12.01 9.90 9.84
CA ARG A 62 -12.51 8.54 10.12
C ARG A 62 -11.40 7.56 10.47
N VAL A 63 -10.21 7.76 9.95
CA VAL A 63 -9.08 6.85 10.16
C VAL A 63 -8.10 7.48 11.13
N PRO A 64 -7.96 6.93 12.35
CA PRO A 64 -7.06 7.45 13.34
C PRO A 64 -5.60 7.20 12.94
N LEU A 65 -4.69 7.99 13.51
CA LEU A 65 -3.27 7.67 13.45
C LEU A 65 -3.03 6.42 14.30
N CYS A 66 -2.53 5.38 13.67
CA CYS A 66 -2.29 4.09 14.31
C CYS A 66 -0.80 3.82 14.46
N THR A 67 -0.41 3.32 15.61
CA THR A 67 0.88 2.70 15.85
C THR A 67 0.82 1.21 15.48
N TYR A 68 1.96 0.53 15.51
CA TYR A 68 1.97 -0.93 15.32
C TYR A 68 1.15 -1.66 16.41
N GLU A 69 1.18 -1.14 17.63
CA GLU A 69 0.45 -1.74 18.75
C GLU A 69 -1.08 -1.69 18.55
N ASP A 70 -1.56 -0.58 17.98
CA ASP A 70 -2.99 -0.44 17.65
C ASP A 70 -3.42 -1.42 16.56
N LEU A 71 -2.51 -1.77 15.65
CA LEU A 71 -2.76 -2.73 14.57
C LEU A 71 -2.44 -4.18 14.94
N ARG A 72 -1.86 -4.44 16.12
CA ARG A 72 -1.41 -5.78 16.55
C ARG A 72 -2.53 -6.81 16.48
N GLY A 73 -3.72 -6.46 16.93
CA GLY A 73 -4.88 -7.37 16.91
C GLY A 73 -5.27 -7.80 15.50
N TYR A 74 -5.26 -6.88 14.53
CA TYR A 74 -5.51 -7.21 13.12
C TYR A 74 -4.39 -8.10 12.55
N ILE A 75 -3.14 -7.80 12.89
CA ILE A 75 -1.99 -8.58 12.41
C ILE A 75 -2.04 -10.00 12.98
N GLN A 76 -2.44 -10.17 14.23
CA GLN A 76 -2.62 -11.49 14.83
C GLN A 76 -3.70 -12.30 14.12
N ARG A 77 -4.87 -11.72 13.85
CA ARG A 77 -5.95 -12.36 13.07
C ARG A 77 -5.44 -12.83 11.71
N ILE A 78 -4.64 -12.00 11.03
CA ILE A 78 -4.03 -12.37 9.75
C ILE A 78 -3.06 -13.55 9.93
N ALA A 79 -2.26 -13.56 10.98
CA ALA A 79 -1.31 -14.64 11.28
C ALA A 79 -2.02 -15.96 11.60
N GLU A 80 -3.19 -15.90 12.21
CA GLU A 80 -4.09 -17.03 12.48
C GLU A 80 -4.84 -17.52 11.23
N GLY A 81 -4.63 -16.83 10.09
CA GLY A 81 -5.14 -17.24 8.80
C GLY A 81 -6.43 -16.55 8.36
N GLU A 82 -6.91 -15.53 9.09
CA GLU A 82 -8.07 -14.77 8.68
C GLU A 82 -7.79 -13.97 7.39
N ARG A 83 -8.79 -13.87 6.52
CA ARG A 83 -8.72 -13.16 5.25
C ARG A 83 -9.38 -11.79 5.38
N ASP A 84 -9.03 -10.91 4.46
CA ASP A 84 -9.71 -9.63 4.27
C ASP A 84 -9.73 -8.77 5.55
N VAL A 85 -8.61 -8.78 6.30
CA VAL A 85 -8.50 -8.03 7.56
C VAL A 85 -8.04 -6.59 7.32
N LEU A 86 -6.80 -6.37 6.88
CA LEU A 86 -6.26 -5.04 6.54
C LEU A 86 -6.22 -4.79 5.03
N TRP A 87 -6.15 -5.84 4.23
CA TRP A 87 -6.13 -5.84 2.78
C TRP A 87 -6.84 -7.07 2.25
N PRO A 88 -7.42 -7.02 1.03
CA PRO A 88 -8.12 -8.19 0.47
C PRO A 88 -7.24 -9.42 0.37
N GLY A 89 -7.79 -10.56 0.71
CA GLY A 89 -7.13 -11.86 0.67
C GLY A 89 -6.24 -12.11 1.88
N ARG A 90 -5.19 -12.89 1.66
CA ARG A 90 -4.14 -13.19 2.64
C ARG A 90 -2.81 -12.62 2.17
N PRO A 91 -1.93 -12.14 3.09
CA PRO A 91 -0.58 -11.76 2.71
C PRO A 91 0.18 -12.96 2.16
N ALA A 92 1.13 -12.71 1.25
CA ALA A 92 2.01 -13.74 0.73
C ALA A 92 3.07 -14.14 1.77
N TYR A 93 3.54 -13.16 2.54
CA TYR A 93 4.62 -13.32 3.52
C TYR A 93 4.44 -12.35 4.69
N PHE A 94 5.19 -12.61 5.77
CA PHE A 94 5.40 -11.65 6.84
C PHE A 94 6.87 -11.25 6.88
N ALA A 95 7.15 -9.94 6.82
CA ALA A 95 8.47 -9.44 7.13
C ALA A 95 8.63 -9.33 8.65
N LYS A 96 9.71 -9.93 9.17
CA LYS A 96 10.07 -9.81 10.58
C LYS A 96 11.10 -8.69 10.73
N THR A 97 10.81 -7.70 11.57
CA THR A 97 11.76 -6.65 11.89
C THR A 97 12.48 -6.98 13.20
N SER A 98 13.79 -6.68 13.26
CA SER A 98 14.54 -6.71 14.52
C SER A 98 14.18 -5.46 15.33
N GLY A 99 13.15 -5.52 16.14
CA GLY A 99 12.81 -4.41 17.05
C GLY A 99 13.82 -4.33 18.19
N THR A 100 14.64 -3.29 18.21
CA THR A 100 15.59 -3.06 19.30
C THR A 100 14.94 -2.54 20.57
N THR A 101 13.77 -1.90 20.47
CA THR A 101 13.15 -1.18 21.60
C THR A 101 11.74 -1.69 21.97
N SER A 102 10.98 -2.26 21.02
CA SER A 102 9.57 -2.66 21.20
C SER A 102 9.26 -4.10 20.79
N GLY A 103 10.29 -4.96 20.75
CA GLY A 103 10.13 -6.37 20.37
C GLY A 103 9.99 -6.61 18.87
N THR A 104 9.86 -7.88 18.52
CA THR A 104 9.71 -8.31 17.11
C THR A 104 8.36 -7.87 16.56
N LYS A 105 8.38 -7.21 15.40
CA LYS A 105 7.18 -6.83 14.66
C LYS A 105 7.05 -7.65 13.39
N TYR A 106 5.83 -8.05 13.09
CA TYR A 106 5.50 -8.80 11.87
C TYR A 106 4.68 -7.91 10.95
N ILE A 107 5.19 -7.66 9.75
CA ILE A 107 4.53 -6.80 8.77
C ILE A 107 4.00 -7.68 7.64
N PRO A 108 2.66 -7.76 7.46
CA PRO A 108 2.08 -8.55 6.38
C PRO A 108 2.42 -7.93 5.02
N LEU A 109 2.91 -8.74 4.10
CA LEU A 109 3.27 -8.35 2.74
C LEU A 109 2.32 -9.00 1.74
N THR A 110 1.54 -8.20 1.04
CA THR A 110 0.66 -8.66 -0.02
C THR A 110 1.42 -8.87 -1.33
N ARG A 111 0.88 -9.67 -2.24
CA ARG A 111 1.46 -9.88 -3.58
C ARG A 111 1.54 -8.56 -4.36
N GLU A 112 0.51 -7.72 -4.25
CA GLU A 112 0.45 -6.41 -4.88
C GLU A 112 1.52 -5.47 -4.32
N GLY A 113 1.70 -5.45 -2.99
CA GLY A 113 2.74 -4.66 -2.32
C GLY A 113 4.14 -5.07 -2.76
N LEU A 114 4.42 -6.38 -2.80
CA LEU A 114 5.69 -6.92 -3.30
C LEU A 114 5.92 -6.56 -4.77
N ALA A 115 4.91 -6.71 -5.63
CA ALA A 115 5.00 -6.33 -7.03
C ALA A 115 5.25 -4.83 -7.22
N CYS A 116 4.70 -4.00 -6.33
CA CYS A 116 4.94 -2.56 -6.31
C CYS A 116 6.40 -2.24 -5.93
N GLN A 117 6.94 -2.89 -4.90
CA GLN A 117 8.34 -2.73 -4.47
C GLN A 117 9.32 -3.15 -5.57
N VAL A 118 9.11 -4.32 -6.20
CA VAL A 118 9.95 -4.79 -7.31
C VAL A 118 9.92 -3.80 -8.47
N ARG A 119 8.74 -3.24 -8.78
CA ARG A 119 8.60 -2.22 -9.83
C ARG A 119 9.35 -0.94 -9.49
N ALA A 120 9.21 -0.44 -8.24
CA ALA A 120 9.91 0.75 -7.80
C ALA A 120 11.44 0.58 -7.84
N THR A 121 11.96 -0.58 -7.41
CA THR A 121 13.39 -0.89 -7.50
C THR A 121 13.89 -0.91 -8.95
N ARG A 122 13.12 -1.51 -9.85
CA ARG A 122 13.46 -1.54 -11.28
C ARG A 122 13.44 -0.16 -11.92
N ASP A 123 12.54 0.71 -11.47
CA ASP A 123 12.42 2.08 -12.01
C ASP A 123 13.56 3.01 -11.51
N MET A 124 14.32 2.58 -10.48
CA MET A 124 15.50 3.29 -9.96
C MET A 124 16.84 2.86 -10.61
N LEU A 125 16.87 1.75 -11.36
CA LEU A 125 18.05 1.24 -12.07
C LEU A 125 18.08 1.70 -13.53
#